data_14a9f6a7ddddb158da9ed8085e3376a4
#
_entry.id   14a9f6a7ddddb158da9ed8085e3376a4
#
_cell.length_a   1.000
_cell.length_b   1.000
_cell.length_c   1.000
_cell.angle_alpha   90.00
_cell.angle_beta   90.00
_cell.angle_gamma   90.00
#
_symmetry.space_group_name_H-M   'P 1'
#
loop_
_entity.id
_entity.type
_entity.pdbx_description
1 polymer ?
#
loop_
_entity_poly.entity_id
_entity_poly.type
_entity_poly.pdbx_seq_one_letter_code
_entity_poly.pdbx_strand_id
1 'polypeptide(L)'
;MDHRGWYNRKDQQFMRIENILLLTALGAPGGGRTSITPRLVRHFNMMNSNELDGKTIAQIFSTISKHFLKRFPEEVLEVVSSLVSAVINVYDEIKASLLPTPNKSHYTFNLRDISKVFQGICAASSKYCTTRTTFLRLWSH
;
A
#
# COMPACT_ATOMS: atom_id res chain seq x y z
N MET A 1 -27.57 0.21 10.95
CA MET A 1 -26.77 0.68 12.11
C MET A 1 -27.66 1.16 13.25
N ASP A 2 -28.64 2.03 13.01
CA ASP A 2 -29.51 2.58 14.08
C ASP A 2 -30.26 1.51 14.88
N HIS A 3 -30.71 0.44 14.23
CA HIS A 3 -31.47 -0.65 14.85
C HIS A 3 -30.62 -1.88 15.20
N ARG A 4 -29.30 -1.83 14.97
CA ARG A 4 -28.38 -2.96 15.22
C ARG A 4 -28.87 -4.28 14.62
N GLY A 5 -29.38 -4.24 13.39
CA GLY A 5 -29.91 -5.42 12.73
C GLY A 5 -30.36 -5.15 11.31
N TRP A 6 -30.80 -6.19 10.65
CA TRP A 6 -31.43 -6.14 9.33
C TRP A 6 -32.55 -7.16 9.24
N TYR A 7 -33.33 -7.07 8.17
CA TYR A 7 -34.37 -8.05 7.87
C TYR A 7 -33.83 -9.16 6.97
N ASN A 8 -34.10 -10.41 7.34
CA ASN A 8 -33.78 -11.55 6.51
C ASN A 8 -34.58 -11.46 5.19
N ARG A 9 -33.93 -11.75 4.07
CA ARG A 9 -34.57 -11.63 2.75
C ARG A 9 -35.61 -12.72 2.46
N LYS A 10 -35.54 -13.89 3.14
CA LYS A 10 -36.45 -15.02 2.90
C LYS A 10 -37.75 -14.92 3.67
N ASP A 11 -37.67 -14.70 4.95
CA ASP A 11 -38.78 -14.73 5.91
C ASP A 11 -39.15 -13.35 6.46
N GLN A 12 -38.40 -12.32 6.06
CA GLN A 12 -38.58 -10.93 6.48
C GLN A 12 -38.51 -10.72 8.01
N GLN A 13 -37.98 -11.70 8.75
CA GLN A 13 -37.79 -11.56 10.19
C GLN A 13 -36.58 -10.64 10.47
N PHE A 14 -36.73 -9.85 11.54
CA PHE A 14 -35.65 -8.96 12.00
C PHE A 14 -34.58 -9.76 12.70
N MET A 15 -33.35 -9.70 12.18
CA MET A 15 -32.17 -10.33 12.74
C MET A 15 -31.32 -9.28 13.44
N ARG A 16 -31.15 -9.42 14.73
CA ARG A 16 -30.29 -8.55 15.52
C ARG A 16 -28.83 -8.92 15.33
N ILE A 17 -28.00 -7.91 15.16
CA ILE A 17 -26.55 -8.08 15.04
C ILE A 17 -25.92 -7.71 16.38
N GLU A 18 -25.23 -8.66 16.97
CA GLU A 18 -24.53 -8.50 18.25
C GLU A 18 -23.04 -8.78 18.08
N ASN A 19 -22.22 -8.11 18.89
CA ASN A 19 -20.77 -8.30 18.94
C ASN A 19 -20.03 -8.07 17.60
N ILE A 20 -20.52 -7.12 16.79
CA ILE A 20 -19.86 -6.73 15.53
C ILE A 20 -19.29 -5.31 15.66
N LEU A 21 -18.00 -5.17 15.36
CA LEU A 21 -17.33 -3.91 15.16
C LEU A 21 -17.16 -3.67 13.66
N LEU A 22 -17.65 -2.53 13.18
CA LEU A 22 -17.47 -2.13 11.79
C LEU A 22 -16.23 -1.22 11.66
N LEU A 23 -15.27 -1.69 10.90
CA LEU A 23 -14.09 -0.91 10.50
C LEU A 23 -14.19 -0.61 9.01
N THR A 24 -14.12 0.66 8.64
CA THR A 24 -14.23 1.09 7.24
C THR A 24 -13.03 1.92 6.84
N ALA A 25 -12.56 1.72 5.61
CA ALA A 25 -11.52 2.53 5.00
C ALA A 25 -12.05 3.13 3.69
N LEU A 26 -11.84 4.43 3.52
CA LEU A 26 -12.28 5.14 2.31
C LEU A 26 -11.26 6.20 1.90
N GLY A 27 -11.21 6.49 0.63
CA GLY A 27 -10.40 7.60 0.14
C GLY A 27 -11.13 8.94 0.31
N ALA A 28 -10.37 10.03 0.34
CA ALA A 28 -10.92 11.38 0.38
C ALA A 28 -11.93 11.62 -0.75
N PRO A 29 -12.98 12.43 -0.53
CA PRO A 29 -13.93 12.80 -1.58
C PRO A 29 -13.23 13.60 -2.67
N GLY A 30 -13.59 13.34 -3.93
CA GLY A 30 -12.99 13.97 -5.11
C GLY A 30 -12.45 12.95 -6.10
N GLY A 31 -12.03 13.38 -7.30
CA GLY A 31 -11.47 12.50 -8.32
C GLY A 31 -12.41 11.37 -8.77
N GLY A 32 -13.73 11.64 -8.90
CA GLY A 32 -14.74 10.65 -9.28
C GLY A 32 -15.30 9.82 -8.12
N ARG A 33 -14.89 10.09 -6.89
CA ARG A 33 -15.43 9.44 -5.69
C ARG A 33 -16.60 10.23 -5.12
N THR A 34 -17.70 9.54 -4.85
CA THR A 34 -18.90 10.15 -4.26
C THR A 34 -18.66 10.49 -2.78
N SER A 35 -19.12 11.68 -2.37
CA SER A 35 -19.10 12.05 -0.95
C SER A 35 -20.04 11.16 -0.14
N ILE A 36 -19.59 10.78 1.05
CA ILE A 36 -20.41 9.97 1.97
C ILE A 36 -21.34 10.90 2.75
N THR A 37 -22.59 10.46 2.90
CA THR A 37 -23.59 11.28 3.59
C THR A 37 -23.26 11.42 5.08
N PRO A 38 -23.50 12.59 5.69
CA PRO A 38 -23.33 12.80 7.14
C PRO A 38 -24.13 11.80 7.98
N ARG A 39 -25.28 11.33 7.46
CA ARG A 39 -26.11 10.33 8.11
C ARG A 39 -25.38 9.00 8.35
N LEU A 40 -24.50 8.58 7.44
CA LEU A 40 -23.69 7.38 7.65
C LEU A 40 -22.48 7.68 8.54
N VAL A 41 -21.82 8.80 8.30
CA VAL A 41 -20.59 9.21 9.01
C VAL A 41 -20.81 9.35 10.53
N ARG A 42 -22.00 9.75 10.95
CA ARG A 42 -22.32 9.90 12.40
C ARG A 42 -22.12 8.62 13.23
N HIS A 43 -22.09 7.46 12.60
CA HIS A 43 -21.91 6.17 13.29
C HIS A 43 -20.43 5.76 13.44
N PHE A 44 -19.51 6.54 12.92
CA PHE A 44 -18.07 6.23 12.91
C PHE A 44 -17.24 7.31 13.59
N ASN A 45 -16.23 6.87 14.31
CA ASN A 45 -15.14 7.76 14.71
C ASN A 45 -14.20 7.90 13.54
N MET A 46 -14.12 9.10 12.98
CA MET A 46 -13.30 9.35 11.80
C MET A 46 -11.85 9.63 12.20
N MET A 47 -10.96 8.89 11.55
CA MET A 47 -9.52 9.13 11.63
C MET A 47 -9.02 9.50 10.24
N ASN A 48 -8.36 10.63 10.11
CA ASN A 48 -7.76 11.07 8.86
C ASN A 48 -6.28 10.71 8.86
N SER A 49 -5.80 10.16 7.75
CA SER A 49 -4.39 9.88 7.51
C SER A 49 -3.93 10.68 6.30
N ASN A 50 -2.91 11.49 6.48
CA ASN A 50 -2.28 12.20 5.37
C ASN A 50 -1.50 11.23 4.47
N GLU A 51 -1.24 11.67 3.23
CA GLU A 51 -0.33 10.94 2.36
C GLU A 51 1.07 10.88 2.98
N LEU A 52 1.73 9.74 2.80
CA LEU A 52 3.08 9.52 3.27
C LEU A 52 4.05 10.33 2.41
N ASP A 53 4.93 11.09 3.05
CA ASP A 53 6.02 11.77 2.37
C ASP A 53 7.13 10.79 1.96
N GLY A 54 7.96 11.19 0.99
CA GLY A 54 9.04 10.35 0.49
C GLY A 54 10.03 9.92 1.58
N LYS A 55 10.24 10.75 2.60
CA LYS A 55 11.13 10.43 3.74
C LYS A 55 10.57 9.30 4.58
N THR A 56 9.29 9.35 4.90
CA THR A 56 8.60 8.29 5.66
C THR A 56 8.58 6.98 4.87
N ILE A 57 8.31 7.05 3.56
CA ILE A 57 8.36 5.88 2.66
C ILE A 57 9.77 5.28 2.66
N ALA A 58 10.81 6.11 2.52
CA ALA A 58 12.20 5.67 2.57
C ALA A 58 12.56 4.99 3.89
N GLN A 59 12.13 5.56 5.01
CA GLN A 59 12.37 5.00 6.33
C GLN A 59 11.73 3.63 6.51
N ILE A 60 10.45 3.48 6.09
CA ILE A 60 9.71 2.22 6.18
C ILE A 60 10.42 1.13 5.38
N PHE A 61 10.66 1.37 4.10
CA PHE A 61 11.25 0.35 3.23
C PHE A 61 12.72 0.08 3.50
N SER A 62 13.49 1.07 3.95
CA SER A 62 14.86 0.85 4.42
C SER A 62 14.90 -0.07 5.65
N THR A 63 14.00 0.14 6.60
CA THR A 63 13.94 -0.67 7.82
C THR A 63 13.56 -2.11 7.51
N ILE A 64 12.54 -2.31 6.67
CA ILE A 64 12.09 -3.63 6.23
C ILE A 64 13.21 -4.35 5.48
N SER A 65 13.77 -3.69 4.45
CA SER A 65 14.82 -4.29 3.61
C SER A 65 16.07 -4.65 4.40
N LYS A 66 16.54 -3.78 5.28
CA LYS A 66 17.69 -4.07 6.16
C LYS A 66 17.45 -5.26 7.07
N HIS A 67 16.22 -5.46 7.55
CA HIS A 67 15.87 -6.60 8.37
C HIS A 67 15.92 -7.91 7.59
N PHE A 68 15.27 -7.96 6.42
CA PHE A 68 15.22 -9.17 5.59
C PHE A 68 16.58 -9.52 4.96
N LEU A 69 17.37 -8.52 4.60
CA LEU A 69 18.64 -8.71 3.91
C LEU A 69 19.83 -8.89 4.87
N LYS A 70 19.61 -9.00 6.18
CA LYS A 70 20.69 -9.25 7.18
C LYS A 70 21.57 -10.45 6.89
N ARG A 71 21.07 -11.44 6.13
CA ARG A 71 21.79 -12.67 5.78
C ARG A 71 22.58 -12.55 4.48
N PHE A 72 22.54 -11.41 3.82
CA PHE A 72 23.23 -11.15 2.57
C PHE A 72 24.64 -10.59 2.82
N PRO A 73 25.57 -10.72 1.84
CA PRO A 73 26.89 -10.10 1.94
C PRO A 73 26.82 -8.59 2.13
N GLU A 74 27.84 -8.03 2.75
CA GLU A 74 27.92 -6.60 3.08
C GLU A 74 27.81 -5.71 1.85
N GLU A 75 28.38 -6.12 0.71
CA GLU A 75 28.25 -5.45 -0.58
C GLU A 75 26.80 -5.22 -1.02
N VAL A 76 25.90 -6.15 -0.69
CA VAL A 76 24.47 -6.04 -0.98
C VAL A 76 23.80 -5.07 0.00
N LEU A 77 24.18 -5.12 1.27
CA LEU A 77 23.60 -4.24 2.30
C LEU A 77 23.92 -2.76 2.05
N GLU A 78 25.12 -2.45 1.56
CA GLU A 78 25.52 -1.08 1.21
C GLU A 78 24.65 -0.47 0.11
N VAL A 79 24.17 -1.29 -0.82
CA VAL A 79 23.35 -0.83 -1.95
C VAL A 79 21.89 -0.58 -1.56
N VAL A 80 21.42 -1.14 -0.45
CA VAL A 80 20.00 -1.08 -0.07
C VAL A 80 19.48 0.35 0.08
N SER A 81 20.25 1.24 0.69
CA SER A 81 19.85 2.63 0.88
C SER A 81 19.71 3.38 -0.46
N SER A 82 20.68 3.18 -1.35
CA SER A 82 20.65 3.76 -2.70
C SER A 82 19.49 3.18 -3.52
N LEU A 83 19.22 1.88 -3.39
CA LEU A 83 18.12 1.20 -4.05
C LEU A 83 16.76 1.74 -3.59
N VAL A 84 16.57 1.94 -2.29
CA VAL A 84 15.31 2.52 -1.77
C VAL A 84 15.08 3.90 -2.35
N SER A 85 16.11 4.75 -2.41
CA SER A 85 16.02 6.08 -3.01
C SER A 85 15.70 6.00 -4.50
N ALA A 86 16.34 5.08 -5.23
CA ALA A 86 16.08 4.87 -6.64
C ALA A 86 14.62 4.43 -6.93
N VAL A 87 14.08 3.49 -6.13
CA VAL A 87 12.68 3.05 -6.26
C VAL A 87 11.72 4.21 -6.05
N ILE A 88 11.96 5.05 -5.06
CA ILE A 88 11.10 6.22 -4.78
C ILE A 88 11.16 7.21 -5.93
N ASN A 89 12.36 7.53 -6.43
CA ASN A 89 12.52 8.46 -7.55
C ASN A 89 11.80 7.94 -8.81
N VAL A 90 11.96 6.66 -9.13
CA VAL A 90 11.25 6.02 -10.27
C VAL A 90 9.74 6.06 -10.06
N TYR A 91 9.26 5.79 -8.85
CA TYR A 91 7.85 5.85 -8.52
C TYR A 91 7.27 7.26 -8.69
N ASP A 92 7.96 8.27 -8.19
CA ASP A 92 7.53 9.67 -8.30
C ASP A 92 7.52 10.14 -9.76
N GLU A 93 8.50 9.74 -10.57
CA GLU A 93 8.55 10.02 -12.00
C GLU A 93 7.40 9.34 -12.76
N ILE A 94 7.12 8.07 -12.47
CA ILE A 94 5.99 7.33 -13.06
C ILE A 94 4.67 7.98 -12.68
N LYS A 95 4.49 8.35 -11.41
CA LYS A 95 3.27 9.00 -10.91
C LYS A 95 3.04 10.36 -11.56
N ALA A 96 4.10 11.09 -11.85
CA ALA A 96 4.04 12.39 -12.51
C ALA A 96 3.78 12.27 -14.03
N SER A 97 4.40 11.30 -14.69
CA SER A 97 4.35 11.13 -16.15
C SER A 97 3.11 10.37 -16.63
N LEU A 98 2.64 9.37 -15.86
CA LEU A 98 1.55 8.49 -16.23
C LEU A 98 0.28 8.81 -15.45
N LEU A 99 -0.46 9.80 -15.94
CA LEU A 99 -1.73 10.19 -15.34
C LEU A 99 -2.89 9.32 -15.87
N PRO A 100 -3.89 9.00 -15.02
CA PRO A 100 -5.06 8.25 -15.45
C PRO A 100 -5.89 9.04 -16.45
N THR A 101 -6.17 8.42 -17.59
CA THR A 101 -7.07 8.95 -18.62
C THR A 101 -8.24 8.00 -18.80
N PRO A 102 -9.39 8.43 -19.43
CA PRO A 102 -10.52 7.53 -19.69
C PRO A 102 -10.11 6.26 -20.43
N ASN A 103 -9.15 6.36 -21.36
CA ASN A 103 -8.64 5.20 -22.12
C ASN A 103 -7.59 4.37 -21.35
N LYS A 104 -6.98 4.94 -20.32
CA LYS A 104 -5.92 4.33 -19.50
C LYS A 104 -6.22 4.52 -18.02
N SER A 105 -7.39 4.08 -17.59
CA SER A 105 -7.88 4.19 -16.21
C SER A 105 -7.06 3.41 -15.18
N HIS A 106 -6.21 2.47 -15.64
CA HIS A 106 -5.34 1.66 -14.80
C HIS A 106 -4.04 2.37 -14.35
N TYR A 107 -3.75 3.56 -14.85
CA TYR A 107 -2.60 4.36 -14.39
C TYR A 107 -2.87 5.00 -13.02
N THR A 108 -3.17 4.16 -12.04
CA THR A 108 -3.37 4.55 -10.65
C THR A 108 -2.28 3.90 -9.81
N PHE A 109 -1.17 4.62 -9.64
CA PHE A 109 -0.04 4.14 -8.85
C PHE A 109 -0.22 4.48 -7.38
N ASN A 110 0.07 3.53 -6.51
CA ASN A 110 -0.09 3.68 -5.07
C ASN A 110 1.04 2.96 -4.32
N LEU A 111 1.07 3.12 -3.00
CA LEU A 111 2.10 2.53 -2.15
C LEU A 111 2.20 0.99 -2.25
N ARG A 112 1.12 0.33 -2.68
CA ARG A 112 1.11 -1.13 -2.89
C ARG A 112 2.06 -1.53 -4.02
N ASP A 113 2.23 -0.70 -5.03
CA ASP A 113 3.12 -0.98 -6.16
C ASP A 113 4.58 -0.93 -5.71
N ILE A 114 4.95 0.06 -4.91
CA ILE A 114 6.27 0.10 -4.24
C ILE A 114 6.46 -1.14 -3.36
N SER A 115 5.44 -1.47 -2.56
CA SER A 115 5.50 -2.63 -1.66
C SER A 115 5.74 -3.94 -2.40
N LYS A 116 5.18 -4.12 -3.60
CA LYS A 116 5.42 -5.32 -4.43
C LYS A 116 6.86 -5.44 -4.89
N VAL A 117 7.49 -4.32 -5.26
CA VAL A 117 8.91 -4.31 -5.63
C VAL A 117 9.76 -4.79 -4.45
N PHE A 118 9.54 -4.23 -3.26
CA PHE A 118 10.28 -4.65 -2.07
C PHE A 118 9.94 -6.08 -1.63
N GLN A 119 8.72 -6.53 -1.82
CA GLN A 119 8.33 -7.92 -1.57
C GLN A 119 9.12 -8.88 -2.46
N GLY A 120 9.28 -8.55 -3.75
CA GLY A 120 10.11 -9.34 -4.68
C GLY A 120 11.58 -9.39 -4.24
N ILE A 121 12.14 -8.24 -3.86
CA ILE A 121 13.52 -8.15 -3.36
C ILE A 121 13.70 -8.98 -2.07
N CYS A 122 12.77 -8.87 -1.13
CA CYS A 122 12.83 -9.59 0.14
C CYS A 122 12.61 -11.10 0.00
N ALA A 123 12.00 -11.56 -1.09
CA ALA A 123 11.86 -12.97 -1.41
C ALA A 123 13.14 -13.60 -1.98
N ALA A 124 14.17 -12.79 -2.28
CA ALA A 124 15.44 -13.28 -2.80
C ALA A 124 16.15 -14.20 -1.80
N SER A 125 16.83 -15.22 -2.32
CA SER A 125 17.65 -16.12 -1.51
C SER A 125 19.11 -15.65 -1.50
N SER A 126 19.70 -15.53 -0.30
CA SER A 126 21.12 -15.21 -0.15
C SER A 126 22.08 -16.24 -0.77
N LYS A 127 21.58 -17.45 -1.06
CA LYS A 127 22.39 -18.50 -1.73
C LYS A 127 22.65 -18.18 -3.19
N TYR A 128 21.72 -17.53 -3.87
CA TYR A 128 21.80 -17.24 -5.31
C TYR A 128 22.14 -15.79 -5.62
N CYS A 129 21.93 -14.90 -4.67
CA CYS A 129 22.13 -13.47 -4.83
C CYS A 129 23.31 -13.03 -3.95
N THR A 130 24.53 -13.37 -4.38
CA THR A 130 25.77 -13.16 -3.61
C THR A 130 26.52 -11.90 -3.97
N THR A 131 26.29 -11.32 -5.16
CA THR A 131 27.00 -10.14 -5.64
C THR A 131 26.08 -8.96 -5.86
N ARG A 132 26.60 -7.76 -5.76
CA ARG A 132 25.92 -6.50 -6.08
C ARG A 132 25.24 -6.54 -7.44
N THR A 133 25.93 -7.04 -8.46
CA THR A 133 25.41 -7.10 -9.84
C THR A 133 24.20 -8.00 -9.96
N THR A 134 24.22 -9.17 -9.34
CA THR A 134 23.10 -10.10 -9.33
C THR A 134 21.89 -9.50 -8.62
N PHE A 135 22.12 -8.79 -7.51
CA PHE A 135 21.07 -8.12 -6.76
C PHE A 135 20.43 -6.96 -7.56
N LEU A 136 21.22 -6.14 -8.24
CA LEU A 136 20.72 -5.07 -9.10
C LEU A 136 19.93 -5.60 -10.30
N ARG A 137 20.36 -6.74 -10.89
CA ARG A 137 19.59 -7.41 -11.95
C ARG A 137 18.22 -7.89 -11.45
N LEU A 138 18.17 -8.48 -10.26
CA LEU A 138 16.90 -8.89 -9.66
C LEU A 138 15.96 -7.70 -9.45
N TRP A 139 16.50 -6.58 -9.00
CA TRP A 139 15.71 -5.37 -8.81
C TRP A 139 15.19 -4.77 -10.12
N SER A 140 15.98 -4.80 -11.19
CA SER A 140 15.60 -4.23 -12.48
C SER A 140 14.58 -5.08 -13.26
N HIS A 141 14.34 -6.33 -12.83
CA HIS A 141 13.42 -7.27 -13.47
C HIS A 141 12.04 -7.20 -12.85
#